data_c3bb3fdd5fdcd596ffd9e0ba1834767c
#
_entry.id   c3bb3fdd5fdcd596ffd9e0ba1834767c
#
_cell.length_a   1.000
_cell.length_b   1.000
_cell.length_c   1.000
_cell.angle_alpha   90.00
_cell.angle_beta   90.00
_cell.angle_gamma   90.00
#
_symmetry.space_group_name_H-M   'P 1'
#
loop_
_entity.id
_entity.type
_entity.pdbx_description
1 polymer ?
#
loop_
_entity_poly.entity_id
_entity_poly.type
_entity_poly.pdbx_seq_one_letter_code
_entity_poly.pdbx_strand_id
1 'polypeptide(L)'
;MTYLAPVVPFTAGTAAEFLGQPMDLWSDLDQPMLDVSINSFLPLMTRVDPLKIESMIEDSKENLQSTEETAAPALDLADEINIEDFLKVDLRIAKIINAKAVPEADKLLQLTLDIGGETRNVFAGIKSAYEPADLIGRHTVMVANLKPRKMRFGVSEGMVLAAGPGGSDLFVLSPDEGAVPGMRVT
;
A
#
# COMPACT_ATOMS: atom_id res chain seq x y z
N MET A 1 -34.58 -25.85 -0.31
CA MET A 1 -34.15 -24.56 0.26
C MET A 1 -33.30 -24.74 1.51
N THR A 2 -33.59 -25.68 2.39
CA THR A 2 -32.80 -25.95 3.60
C THR A 2 -31.29 -26.15 3.32
N TYR A 3 -30.92 -26.91 2.27
CA TYR A 3 -29.52 -27.05 1.84
C TYR A 3 -28.86 -25.73 1.35
N LEU A 4 -29.65 -24.77 0.89
CA LEU A 4 -29.16 -23.51 0.37
C LEU A 4 -29.16 -22.37 1.42
N ALA A 5 -29.84 -22.62 2.56
CA ALA A 5 -29.94 -21.62 3.62
C ALA A 5 -28.58 -21.06 4.11
N PRO A 6 -27.52 -21.87 4.27
CA PRO A 6 -26.20 -21.35 4.65
C PRO A 6 -25.54 -20.50 3.57
N VAL A 7 -25.90 -20.64 2.29
CA VAL A 7 -25.31 -19.95 1.15
C VAL A 7 -26.12 -18.71 0.75
N VAL A 8 -27.45 -18.85 0.77
CA VAL A 8 -28.40 -17.78 0.38
C VAL A 8 -29.51 -17.61 1.43
N PRO A 9 -29.18 -17.19 2.65
CA PRO A 9 -30.09 -17.17 3.79
C PRO A 9 -31.35 -16.34 3.53
N PHE A 10 -31.21 -15.19 2.87
CA PHE A 10 -32.34 -14.31 2.53
C PHE A 10 -33.35 -15.00 1.62
N THR A 11 -32.89 -15.64 0.55
CA THR A 11 -33.75 -16.36 -0.40
C THR A 11 -34.40 -17.59 0.24
N ALA A 12 -33.67 -18.26 1.11
CA ALA A 12 -34.20 -19.40 1.84
C ALA A 12 -35.31 -18.98 2.82
N GLY A 13 -35.14 -17.88 3.55
CA GLY A 13 -36.16 -17.28 4.42
C GLY A 13 -37.43 -16.90 3.66
N THR A 14 -37.29 -16.17 2.53
CA THR A 14 -38.43 -15.78 1.67
C THR A 14 -39.16 -17.02 1.12
N ALA A 15 -38.42 -18.08 0.79
CA ALA A 15 -39.03 -19.33 0.32
C ALA A 15 -39.79 -20.06 1.46
N ALA A 16 -39.29 -20.02 2.69
CA ALA A 16 -39.97 -20.56 3.87
C ALA A 16 -41.30 -19.83 4.14
N GLU A 17 -41.26 -18.48 4.08
CA GLU A 17 -42.46 -17.64 4.20
C GLU A 17 -43.48 -17.96 3.10
N PHE A 18 -43.04 -18.09 1.85
CA PHE A 18 -43.92 -18.46 0.74
C PHE A 18 -44.57 -19.83 0.94
N LEU A 19 -43.82 -20.81 1.41
CA LEU A 19 -44.29 -22.15 1.67
C LEU A 19 -45.07 -22.28 2.98
N GLY A 20 -45.09 -21.23 3.83
CA GLY A 20 -45.80 -21.19 5.09
C GLY A 20 -45.23 -22.14 6.15
N GLN A 21 -44.00 -22.58 5.96
CA GLN A 21 -43.31 -23.50 6.91
C GLN A 21 -41.84 -23.10 7.12
N PRO A 22 -41.34 -23.17 8.34
CA PRO A 22 -39.90 -23.00 8.59
C PRO A 22 -39.12 -24.15 7.94
N MET A 23 -37.96 -23.82 7.37
CA MET A 23 -37.04 -24.77 6.74
C MET A 23 -35.64 -24.60 7.31
N ASP A 24 -35.57 -24.48 8.63
CA ASP A 24 -34.33 -24.09 9.31
C ASP A 24 -33.51 -25.29 9.80
N LEU A 25 -34.16 -26.45 9.96
CA LEU A 25 -33.54 -27.67 10.48
C LEU A 25 -33.37 -28.74 9.38
N TRP A 26 -32.25 -29.45 9.46
CA TRP A 26 -32.00 -30.59 8.56
C TRP A 26 -33.03 -31.69 8.67
N SER A 27 -33.62 -31.86 9.87
CA SER A 27 -34.72 -32.79 10.12
C SER A 27 -36.01 -32.49 9.33
N ASP A 28 -36.17 -31.23 8.88
CA ASP A 28 -37.36 -30.85 8.11
C ASP A 28 -37.35 -31.46 6.69
N LEU A 29 -36.20 -32.01 6.28
CA LEU A 29 -36.06 -32.72 5.00
C LEU A 29 -36.57 -34.16 5.02
N ASP A 30 -36.72 -34.74 6.21
CA ASP A 30 -37.12 -36.14 6.36
C ASP A 30 -38.62 -36.35 6.17
N GLN A 31 -39.40 -35.27 6.17
CA GLN A 31 -40.85 -35.35 6.02
C GLN A 31 -41.31 -34.56 4.79
N PRO A 32 -42.16 -35.15 3.93
CA PRO A 32 -42.75 -34.44 2.82
C PRO A 32 -43.74 -33.40 3.30
N MET A 33 -43.78 -32.26 2.65
CA MET A 33 -44.73 -31.17 2.89
C MET A 33 -46.06 -31.57 2.22
N LEU A 34 -47.01 -32.11 2.98
CA LEU A 34 -48.33 -32.49 2.49
C LEU A 34 -49.38 -31.56 3.12
N ASP A 35 -50.43 -31.26 2.34
CA ASP A 35 -51.59 -30.47 2.77
C ASP A 35 -51.29 -29.10 3.37
N VAL A 36 -50.21 -28.46 2.88
CA VAL A 36 -49.77 -27.14 3.33
C VAL A 36 -50.41 -26.06 2.44
N SER A 37 -50.99 -25.05 3.09
CA SER A 37 -51.45 -23.84 2.37
C SER A 37 -50.27 -22.93 2.07
N ILE A 38 -49.99 -22.70 0.82
CA ILE A 38 -48.94 -21.78 0.37
C ILE A 38 -49.44 -20.33 0.32
N ASN A 39 -48.61 -19.40 0.66
CA ASN A 39 -48.89 -17.95 0.61
C ASN A 39 -48.85 -17.44 -0.84
N SER A 40 -49.29 -16.20 -1.04
CA SER A 40 -49.24 -15.56 -2.36
C SER A 40 -47.82 -15.54 -2.91
N PHE A 41 -47.72 -15.89 -4.20
CA PHE A 41 -46.39 -15.92 -4.86
C PHE A 41 -45.76 -14.54 -4.91
N LEU A 42 -44.54 -14.46 -4.39
CA LEU A 42 -43.61 -13.35 -4.57
C LEU A 42 -42.35 -13.89 -5.23
N PRO A 43 -41.79 -13.17 -6.24
CA PRO A 43 -40.52 -13.58 -6.85
C PRO A 43 -39.41 -13.66 -5.81
N LEU A 44 -38.78 -14.81 -5.67
CA LEU A 44 -37.67 -15.03 -4.73
C LEU A 44 -36.42 -14.24 -5.14
N MET A 45 -36.27 -14.00 -6.43
CA MET A 45 -35.17 -13.24 -6.99
C MET A 45 -35.67 -12.39 -8.18
N THR A 46 -35.17 -11.20 -8.31
CA THR A 46 -35.34 -10.36 -9.51
C THR A 46 -34.16 -10.56 -10.44
N ARG A 47 -34.42 -10.48 -11.75
CA ARG A 47 -33.35 -10.52 -12.74
C ARG A 47 -32.44 -9.32 -12.54
N VAL A 48 -31.14 -9.55 -12.49
CA VAL A 48 -30.15 -8.48 -12.35
C VAL A 48 -30.16 -7.64 -13.61
N ASP A 49 -30.27 -6.32 -13.46
CA ASP A 49 -30.18 -5.38 -14.55
C ASP A 49 -28.71 -5.25 -15.00
N PRO A 50 -28.42 -5.47 -16.30
CA PRO A 50 -27.07 -5.33 -16.83
C PRO A 50 -26.43 -3.98 -16.50
N LEU A 51 -27.20 -2.89 -16.51
CA LEU A 51 -26.71 -1.55 -16.17
C LEU A 51 -26.24 -1.44 -14.73
N LYS A 52 -26.87 -2.17 -13.80
CA LYS A 52 -26.42 -2.23 -12.41
C LYS A 52 -25.12 -3.03 -12.26
N ILE A 53 -24.91 -4.04 -13.11
CA ILE A 53 -23.65 -4.79 -13.13
C ILE A 53 -22.53 -3.88 -13.65
N GLU A 54 -22.77 -3.12 -14.71
CA GLU A 54 -21.77 -2.17 -15.25
C GLU A 54 -21.41 -1.11 -14.21
N SER A 55 -22.40 -0.53 -13.51
CA SER A 55 -22.15 0.43 -12.42
C SER A 55 -21.32 -0.21 -11.28
N MET A 56 -21.67 -1.43 -10.85
CA MET A 56 -20.89 -2.13 -9.81
C MET A 56 -19.46 -2.44 -10.25
N ILE A 57 -19.24 -2.75 -11.53
CA ILE A 57 -17.90 -2.97 -12.09
C ILE A 57 -17.12 -1.65 -12.11
N GLU A 58 -17.76 -0.55 -12.47
CA GLU A 58 -17.15 0.78 -12.49
C GLU A 58 -16.75 1.21 -11.05
N ASP A 59 -17.70 1.13 -10.10
CA ASP A 59 -17.47 1.41 -8.68
C ASP A 59 -16.39 0.49 -8.07
N SER A 60 -16.34 -0.76 -8.54
CA SER A 60 -15.31 -1.74 -8.12
C SER A 60 -13.93 -1.39 -8.68
N LYS A 61 -13.87 -0.84 -9.89
CA LYS A 61 -12.61 -0.37 -10.49
C LYS A 61 -12.06 0.87 -9.77
N GLU A 62 -12.93 1.81 -9.37
CA GLU A 62 -12.51 2.95 -8.54
C GLU A 62 -12.00 2.49 -7.16
N ASN A 63 -12.64 1.49 -6.55
CA ASN A 63 -12.16 0.91 -5.29
C ASN A 63 -10.91 0.03 -5.46
N LEU A 64 -10.73 -0.64 -6.58
CA LEU A 64 -9.50 -1.40 -6.87
C LEU A 64 -8.30 -0.49 -7.15
N GLN A 65 -8.53 0.74 -7.62
CA GLN A 65 -7.47 1.74 -7.73
C GLN A 65 -7.05 2.32 -6.37
N SER A 66 -7.88 2.18 -5.33
CA SER A 66 -7.54 2.57 -3.95
C SER A 66 -7.07 1.40 -3.09
N THR A 67 -7.20 0.16 -3.56
CA THR A 67 -6.69 -1.05 -2.93
C THR A 67 -5.80 -1.79 -3.94
N GLU A 68 -4.79 -1.13 -4.48
CA GLU A 68 -3.59 -1.83 -4.89
C GLU A 68 -2.93 -2.36 -3.60
N GLU A 69 -3.54 -3.42 -3.10
CA GLU A 69 -2.85 -4.41 -2.31
C GLU A 69 -1.55 -4.71 -3.04
N THR A 70 -0.44 -4.49 -2.39
CA THR A 70 0.93 -4.86 -2.69
C THR A 70 1.04 -6.15 -3.54
N ALA A 71 0.64 -6.09 -4.80
CA ALA A 71 1.24 -6.95 -5.81
C ALA A 71 2.72 -6.55 -5.78
N ALA A 72 3.59 -7.49 -5.48
CA ALA A 72 5.02 -7.29 -5.61
C ALA A 72 5.24 -6.59 -6.96
N PRO A 73 5.89 -5.41 -6.98
CA PRO A 73 6.04 -4.65 -8.20
C PRO A 73 6.56 -5.60 -9.26
N ALA A 74 5.94 -5.63 -10.43
CA ALA A 74 6.48 -6.35 -11.57
C ALA A 74 7.95 -5.92 -11.63
N LEU A 75 8.86 -6.89 -11.58
CA LEU A 75 10.30 -6.66 -11.58
C LEU A 75 10.65 -6.07 -12.95
N ASP A 76 10.47 -4.76 -13.08
CA ASP A 76 10.94 -3.98 -14.21
C ASP A 76 12.42 -3.67 -13.94
N LEU A 77 13.26 -4.68 -14.23
CA LEU A 77 14.69 -4.56 -14.09
C LEU A 77 15.22 -3.62 -15.16
N ALA A 78 16.01 -2.65 -14.76
CA ALA A 78 16.78 -1.83 -15.66
C ALA A 78 17.81 -2.66 -16.44
N ASP A 79 18.36 -2.07 -17.50
CA ASP A 79 19.40 -2.71 -18.33
C ASP A 79 20.61 -3.13 -17.49
N GLU A 80 21.27 -4.19 -17.90
CA GLU A 80 22.48 -4.69 -17.26
C GLU A 80 23.59 -3.64 -17.28
N ILE A 81 24.30 -3.48 -16.16
CA ILE A 81 25.46 -2.62 -16.03
C ILE A 81 26.69 -3.44 -15.61
N ASN A 82 27.87 -2.95 -15.96
CA ASN A 82 29.12 -3.53 -15.49
C ASN A 82 29.41 -3.10 -14.05
N ILE A 83 30.18 -3.93 -13.35
CA ILE A 83 30.63 -3.59 -11.98
C ILE A 83 31.38 -2.25 -11.92
N GLU A 84 32.12 -1.90 -12.98
CA GLU A 84 32.85 -0.64 -13.11
C GLU A 84 31.89 0.57 -13.15
N ASP A 85 30.71 0.42 -13.74
CA ASP A 85 29.68 1.45 -13.77
C ASP A 85 29.03 1.63 -12.40
N PHE A 86 28.78 0.54 -11.69
CA PHE A 86 28.29 0.59 -10.31
C PHE A 86 29.30 1.25 -9.37
N LEU A 87 30.58 0.94 -9.50
CA LEU A 87 31.67 1.50 -8.66
C LEU A 87 31.85 3.01 -8.83
N LYS A 88 31.30 3.62 -9.90
CA LYS A 88 31.25 5.08 -10.07
C LYS A 88 30.30 5.76 -9.08
N VAL A 89 29.35 5.02 -8.52
CA VAL A 89 28.44 5.52 -7.49
C VAL A 89 29.07 5.38 -6.13
N ASP A 90 29.23 6.47 -5.38
CA ASP A 90 29.77 6.45 -4.02
C ASP A 90 28.60 6.46 -3.02
N LEU A 91 28.25 5.24 -2.55
CA LEU A 91 27.23 5.05 -1.52
C LEU A 91 27.88 5.09 -0.14
N ARG A 92 27.34 5.93 0.75
CA ARG A 92 27.85 6.11 2.12
C ARG A 92 26.76 5.95 3.15
N ILE A 93 27.15 5.39 4.30
CA ILE A 93 26.31 5.47 5.49
C ILE A 93 26.37 6.88 6.03
N ALA A 94 25.19 7.44 6.31
CA ALA A 94 25.05 8.77 6.86
C ALA A 94 24.14 8.72 8.10
N LYS A 95 24.44 9.57 9.09
CA LYS A 95 23.56 9.76 10.26
C LYS A 95 22.74 11.04 10.04
N ILE A 96 21.44 10.94 10.22
CA ILE A 96 20.55 12.09 10.16
C ILE A 96 20.68 12.84 11.49
N ILE A 97 21.36 13.99 11.46
CA ILE A 97 21.58 14.82 12.65
C ILE A 97 20.51 15.89 12.83
N ASN A 98 19.84 16.26 11.74
CA ASN A 98 18.72 17.20 11.76
C ASN A 98 17.77 16.90 10.60
N ALA A 99 16.46 17.09 10.86
CA ALA A 99 15.43 16.99 9.84
C ALA A 99 14.41 18.11 10.05
N LYS A 100 14.01 18.77 8.97
CA LYS A 100 13.04 19.87 8.99
C LYS A 100 12.07 19.76 7.83
N ALA A 101 10.80 20.06 8.08
CA ALA A 101 9.85 20.26 7.00
C ALA A 101 10.15 21.54 6.22
N VAL A 102 10.07 21.47 4.90
CA VAL A 102 10.20 22.64 4.04
C VAL A 102 8.82 23.32 3.94
N PRO A 103 8.63 24.55 4.44
CA PRO A 103 7.29 25.14 4.57
C PRO A 103 6.52 25.29 3.25
N GLU A 104 7.23 25.52 2.16
CA GLU A 104 6.66 25.73 0.82
C GLU A 104 6.69 24.48 -0.06
N ALA A 105 6.96 23.30 0.52
CA ALA A 105 6.99 22.03 -0.21
C ALA A 105 6.21 20.95 0.51
N ASP A 106 5.19 20.41 -0.18
CA ASP A 106 4.30 19.42 0.40
C ASP A 106 4.94 18.05 0.60
N LYS A 107 5.99 17.75 -0.17
CA LYS A 107 6.61 16.42 -0.22
C LYS A 107 8.04 16.38 0.32
N LEU A 108 8.66 17.52 0.63
CA LEU A 108 10.10 17.59 0.93
C LEU A 108 10.38 17.74 2.43
N LEU A 109 11.35 16.97 2.89
CA LEU A 109 12.10 17.22 4.12
C LEU A 109 13.52 17.67 3.78
N GLN A 110 14.02 18.64 4.51
CA GLN A 110 15.42 19.00 4.52
C GLN A 110 16.12 18.20 5.60
N LEU A 111 17.09 17.41 5.20
CA LEU A 111 17.90 16.58 6.09
C LEU A 111 19.32 17.14 6.16
N THR A 112 19.88 17.18 7.37
CA THR A 112 21.32 17.38 7.55
C THR A 112 21.91 16.04 7.94
N LEU A 113 22.84 15.57 7.13
CA LEU A 113 23.45 14.24 7.22
C LEU A 113 24.92 14.39 7.61
N ASP A 114 25.34 13.64 8.61
CA ASP A 114 26.75 13.43 8.96
C ASP A 114 27.25 12.19 8.22
N ILE A 115 28.31 12.35 7.44
CA ILE A 115 28.99 11.29 6.67
C ILE A 115 30.37 10.95 7.20
N GLY A 116 30.63 11.19 8.49
CA GLY A 116 31.88 10.82 9.12
C GLY A 116 33.02 11.82 8.90
N GLY A 117 32.77 13.08 9.22
CA GLY A 117 33.77 14.15 9.11
C GLY A 117 33.30 15.40 8.38
N GLU A 118 32.21 15.29 7.64
CA GLU A 118 31.52 16.45 7.05
C GLU A 118 30.02 16.27 7.11
N THR A 119 29.31 17.39 6.99
CA THR A 119 27.86 17.38 6.93
C THR A 119 27.36 17.75 5.55
N ARG A 120 26.27 17.12 5.11
CA ARG A 120 25.62 17.37 3.83
C ARG A 120 24.16 17.74 4.04
N ASN A 121 23.69 18.74 3.30
CA ASN A 121 22.28 19.05 3.21
C ASN A 121 21.63 18.31 2.05
N VAL A 122 20.56 17.57 2.33
CA VAL A 122 19.83 16.81 1.31
C VAL A 122 18.34 17.10 1.41
N PHE A 123 17.69 17.33 0.28
CA PHE A 123 16.24 17.44 0.20
C PHE A 123 15.68 16.10 -0.28
N ALA A 124 14.87 15.47 0.57
CA ALA A 124 14.28 14.17 0.30
C ALA A 124 12.76 14.26 0.23
N GLY A 125 12.16 13.58 -0.74
CA GLY A 125 10.71 13.54 -0.98
C GLY A 125 9.96 12.56 -0.10
N ILE A 126 10.23 12.56 1.21
CA ILE A 126 9.74 11.57 2.18
C ILE A 126 8.80 12.14 3.24
N LYS A 127 8.37 13.40 3.10
CA LYS A 127 7.50 14.08 4.09
C LYS A 127 6.16 13.39 4.29
N SER A 128 5.66 12.68 3.28
CA SER A 128 4.38 11.95 3.38
C SER A 128 4.49 10.67 4.22
N ALA A 129 5.70 10.12 4.37
CA ALA A 129 5.96 8.86 5.05
C ALA A 129 6.62 9.02 6.42
N TYR A 130 7.25 10.17 6.70
CA TYR A 130 8.02 10.38 7.92
C TYR A 130 7.82 11.76 8.53
N GLU A 131 7.65 11.79 9.84
CA GLU A 131 7.79 13.01 10.59
C GLU A 131 9.28 13.32 10.83
N PRO A 132 9.68 14.61 10.80
CA PRO A 132 11.09 14.99 11.00
C PRO A 132 11.72 14.42 12.27
N ALA A 133 10.96 14.37 13.38
CA ALA A 133 11.43 13.90 14.66
C ALA A 133 11.84 12.42 14.63
N ASP A 134 11.15 11.59 13.85
CA ASP A 134 11.37 10.14 13.78
C ASP A 134 12.63 9.77 12.98
N LEU A 135 13.17 10.73 12.24
CA LEU A 135 14.35 10.54 11.41
C LEU A 135 15.64 10.92 12.13
N ILE A 136 15.57 11.83 13.10
CA ILE A 136 16.76 12.31 13.80
C ILE A 136 17.43 11.18 14.58
N GLY A 137 18.74 11.01 14.38
CA GLY A 137 19.55 9.98 15.01
C GLY A 137 19.63 8.67 14.22
N ARG A 138 18.76 8.46 13.23
CA ARG A 138 18.78 7.25 12.38
C ARG A 138 19.96 7.28 11.41
N HIS A 139 20.46 6.07 11.09
CA HIS A 139 21.39 5.88 10.00
C HIS A 139 20.64 5.57 8.70
N THR A 140 21.18 6.04 7.59
CA THR A 140 20.63 5.82 6.25
C THR A 140 21.75 5.66 5.23
N VAL A 141 21.40 5.20 4.05
CA VAL A 141 22.32 5.13 2.90
C VAL A 141 22.10 6.34 2.01
N MET A 142 23.16 7.00 1.59
CA MET A 142 23.07 8.10 0.65
C MET A 142 24.06 7.95 -0.50
N VAL A 143 23.71 8.52 -1.65
CA VAL A 143 24.65 8.75 -2.76
C VAL A 143 25.41 10.03 -2.47
N ALA A 144 26.71 9.91 -2.19
CA ALA A 144 27.56 11.02 -1.74
C ALA A 144 28.21 11.82 -2.89
N ASN A 145 28.42 11.20 -4.03
CA ASN A 145 29.12 11.82 -5.18
C ASN A 145 28.20 12.39 -6.25
N LEU A 146 26.90 12.59 -5.94
CA LEU A 146 26.04 13.32 -6.85
C LEU A 146 26.43 14.80 -6.92
N LYS A 147 26.41 15.35 -8.13
CA LYS A 147 26.61 16.78 -8.33
C LYS A 147 25.57 17.58 -7.54
N PRO A 148 25.98 18.57 -6.74
CA PRO A 148 25.06 19.40 -5.99
C PRO A 148 23.99 20.01 -6.89
N ARG A 149 22.72 19.88 -6.47
CA ARG A 149 21.55 20.37 -7.19
C ARG A 149 21.00 21.61 -6.50
N LYS A 150 21.00 22.73 -7.20
CA LYS A 150 20.36 23.95 -6.72
C LYS A 150 18.84 23.81 -6.85
N MET A 151 18.14 23.95 -5.75
CA MET A 151 16.68 23.91 -5.66
C MET A 151 16.15 25.26 -5.16
N ARG A 152 14.83 25.47 -5.23
CA ARG A 152 14.21 26.73 -4.73
C ARG A 152 14.51 26.98 -3.25
N PHE A 153 14.68 25.93 -2.47
CA PHE A 153 14.82 25.98 -1.00
C PHE A 153 16.26 25.82 -0.51
N GLY A 154 17.22 25.70 -1.40
CA GLY A 154 18.63 25.49 -1.06
C GLY A 154 19.37 24.58 -2.02
N VAL A 155 20.52 24.10 -1.60
CA VAL A 155 21.34 23.16 -2.37
C VAL A 155 21.22 21.76 -1.76
N SER A 156 20.89 20.77 -2.60
CA SER A 156 20.94 19.36 -2.22
C SER A 156 22.29 18.77 -2.64
N GLU A 157 23.03 18.21 -1.68
CA GLU A 157 24.42 17.75 -1.85
C GLU A 157 24.52 16.21 -1.86
N GLY A 158 23.47 15.56 -2.28
CA GLY A 158 23.37 14.11 -2.37
C GLY A 158 21.94 13.66 -2.47
N MET A 159 21.73 12.35 -2.31
CA MET A 159 20.40 11.72 -2.34
C MET A 159 20.35 10.61 -1.29
N VAL A 160 19.32 10.61 -0.46
CA VAL A 160 19.01 9.50 0.46
C VAL A 160 18.27 8.43 -0.31
N LEU A 161 18.63 7.17 -0.09
CA LEU A 161 17.97 6.03 -0.72
C LEU A 161 16.74 5.61 0.07
N ALA A 162 15.65 5.43 -0.63
CA ALA A 162 14.41 4.88 -0.10
C ALA A 162 13.80 3.92 -1.11
N ALA A 163 13.17 2.86 -0.62
CA ALA A 163 12.40 1.90 -1.42
C ALA A 163 10.92 2.23 -1.31
N GLY A 164 10.17 1.96 -2.36
CA GLY A 164 8.71 2.09 -2.40
C GLY A 164 8.20 2.90 -3.59
N PRO A 165 6.89 2.82 -3.86
CA PRO A 165 6.27 3.46 -5.03
C PRO A 165 6.09 4.98 -4.86
N GLY A 166 6.21 5.48 -3.64
CA GLY A 166 6.01 6.90 -3.34
C GLY A 166 4.89 7.17 -2.32
N GLY A 167 4.60 8.42 -2.04
CA GLY A 167 3.57 8.81 -1.08
C GLY A 167 3.89 8.39 0.35
N SER A 168 2.96 7.71 1.02
CA SER A 168 3.13 7.13 2.36
C SER A 168 3.97 5.86 2.37
N ASP A 169 4.09 5.19 1.22
CA ASP A 169 4.74 3.89 1.09
C ASP A 169 6.20 4.03 0.64
N LEU A 170 6.94 4.80 1.40
CA LEU A 170 8.37 5.02 1.24
C LEU A 170 9.12 4.55 2.47
N PHE A 171 10.15 3.74 2.26
CA PHE A 171 10.97 3.15 3.31
C PHE A 171 12.42 3.57 3.13
N VAL A 172 12.90 4.41 4.03
CA VAL A 172 14.31 4.84 4.02
C VAL A 172 15.19 3.64 4.34
N LEU A 173 16.20 3.40 3.50
CA LEU A 173 17.14 2.30 3.69
C LEU A 173 18.02 2.59 4.91
N SER A 174 18.07 1.65 5.85
CA SER A 174 18.87 1.74 7.05
C SER A 174 19.84 0.56 7.11
N PRO A 175 21.11 0.78 7.49
CA PRO A 175 22.03 -0.33 7.74
C PRO A 175 21.71 -1.01 9.07
N ASP A 176 22.27 -2.19 9.26
CA ASP A 176 22.27 -2.91 10.54
C ASP A 176 23.07 -2.18 11.62
N GLU A 177 22.90 -2.63 12.87
CA GLU A 177 23.65 -2.11 14.01
C GLU A 177 25.17 -2.32 13.84
N GLY A 178 25.93 -1.31 14.23
CA GLY A 178 27.40 -1.31 14.10
C GLY A 178 27.93 -0.54 12.89
N ALA A 179 27.08 -0.20 11.93
CA ALA A 179 27.48 0.68 10.83
C ALA A 179 27.65 2.11 11.34
N VAL A 180 28.75 2.77 10.94
CA VAL A 180 29.05 4.14 11.35
C VAL A 180 29.04 5.10 10.14
N PRO A 181 28.79 6.39 10.39
CA PRO A 181 28.80 7.41 9.33
C PRO A 181 30.13 7.42 8.56
N GLY A 182 30.05 7.55 7.26
CA GLY A 182 31.20 7.55 6.35
C GLY A 182 31.60 6.19 5.79
N MET A 183 31.12 5.09 6.36
CA MET A 183 31.36 3.76 5.78
C MET A 183 30.84 3.68 4.36
N ARG A 184 31.65 3.14 3.45
CA ARG A 184 31.24 2.89 2.07
C ARG A 184 30.40 1.62 1.98
N VAL A 185 29.33 1.68 1.20
CA VAL A 185 28.54 0.51 0.81
C VAL A 185 29.17 -0.07 -0.46
N THR A 186 29.45 -1.34 -0.44
CA THR A 186 30.14 -2.07 -1.53
C THR A 186 29.34 -3.30 -1.95
#